data_9286af784b6c737dd058b2d8417e8865
#
_entry.id   9286af784b6c737dd058b2d8417e8865
#
_cell.length_a   1.000
_cell.length_b   1.000
_cell.length_c   1.000
_cell.angle_alpha   90.00
_cell.angle_beta   90.00
_cell.angle_gamma   90.00
#
_symmetry.space_group_name_H-M   'P 1'
#
loop_
_entity.id
_entity.type
_entity.pdbx_description
1 polymer ?
#
loop_
_entity_poly.entity_id
_entity_poly.type
_entity_poly.pdbx_seq_one_letter_code
_entity_poly.pdbx_strand_id
1 'polypeptide(L)'
;MTGVQTCALPIFLPIHRSRFLAALVAALCVFQSCGGGSSTSSNSTPLAVTAASLPSGTVSESYTATLTATGGTGSGYGWTVSTGTPPGGLTLASGGVLAGTPSAAGTFNFTVQVADSSGATATAALSVVIAAAGPLSNYEFTGDTSPVHDPSIIRQGSTYYLFSTDASSTQGGFIPVRCSTDKIAWSACGYVFATLPSWIAGAVPQATEIWAPDVSYFNGAYHVYYAVSSFGSNVSAIGLVTNTTLDSTDPNYNWVDQGLILQSSVSDNFNAIDPNILIDAGGSVWLNYGSFWTGIYQQQIDPATGQIQSGSATYHLAERASTVANDPIEGASMVYENGFYYLFVSWDYCCESDPSQSDYKIVVGRGSSPNGPFTDESGVDMAAGGGTILLQGDSTWAGPGGQTAYIDPTDGDLIVFHALMLSQNGLDYLFVRSLTWTNDWPVIGTSTDSSSEDDPHATQQEPKTFTSHRR
;
A
#
# COMPACT_ATOMS: atom_id res chain seq x y z
N MET A 1 -36.47 39.50 -32.88
CA MET A 1 -36.68 38.64 -34.04
C MET A 1 -36.25 37.25 -33.53
N THR A 2 -37.17 36.52 -32.98
CA THR A 2 -38.01 35.45 -33.59
C THR A 2 -37.08 34.36 -34.15
N GLY A 3 -37.10 33.11 -33.78
CA GLY A 3 -38.21 32.36 -33.28
C GLY A 3 -37.85 31.00 -32.68
N VAL A 4 -38.71 30.66 -31.85
CA VAL A 4 -38.98 29.38 -31.20
C VAL A 4 -39.50 28.38 -32.25
N GLN A 5 -39.13 27.12 -32.12
CA GLN A 5 -40.07 26.03 -32.40
C GLN A 5 -39.72 24.74 -31.68
N THR A 6 -40.53 24.44 -30.77
CA THR A 6 -41.02 23.23 -30.14
C THR A 6 -41.68 22.25 -31.11
N CYS A 7 -41.71 20.97 -30.74
CA CYS A 7 -42.80 19.99 -30.86
C CYS A 7 -42.18 18.59 -31.03
N ALA A 8 -42.57 17.53 -30.48
CA ALA A 8 -43.61 17.05 -29.58
C ALA A 8 -43.64 15.52 -29.79
N LEU A 9 -43.91 14.80 -28.74
CA LEU A 9 -44.26 13.36 -28.73
C LEU A 9 -45.66 13.14 -29.36
N PRO A 10 -45.98 11.94 -29.79
CA PRO A 10 -47.16 11.25 -29.29
C PRO A 10 -46.90 9.79 -28.89
N ILE A 11 -47.37 9.31 -27.77
CA ILE A 11 -48.72 8.98 -27.27
C ILE A 11 -49.28 7.68 -27.89
N PHE A 12 -49.32 6.63 -27.02
CA PHE A 12 -50.34 5.60 -26.70
C PHE A 12 -50.97 4.66 -27.75
N LEU A 13 -50.76 3.31 -27.53
CA LEU A 13 -51.72 2.23 -27.18
C LEU A 13 -52.93 1.94 -28.15
N PRO A 14 -53.64 0.78 -28.10
CA PRO A 14 -53.49 -0.50 -27.39
C PRO A 14 -53.89 -1.81 -28.16
N ILE A 15 -53.64 -2.96 -27.49
CA ILE A 15 -54.43 -4.22 -27.40
C ILE A 15 -55.01 -4.85 -28.65
N HIS A 16 -54.70 -6.17 -28.90
CA HIS A 16 -55.74 -7.20 -29.04
C HIS A 16 -55.23 -8.63 -28.74
N ARG A 17 -55.98 -9.29 -27.88
CA ARG A 17 -55.94 -10.76 -27.66
C ARG A 17 -56.61 -11.46 -28.84
N SER A 18 -56.09 -12.64 -29.25
CA SER A 18 -56.91 -13.69 -29.81
C SER A 18 -56.35 -15.08 -29.49
N ARG A 19 -57.22 -15.83 -28.86
CA ARG A 19 -57.12 -17.30 -28.63
C ARG A 19 -57.53 -18.01 -29.91
N PHE A 20 -56.89 -19.16 -30.21
CA PHE A 20 -57.49 -20.35 -30.91
C PHE A 20 -56.62 -21.56 -30.55
N LEU A 21 -57.05 -22.46 -29.91
CA LEU A 21 -57.87 -23.67 -29.93
C LEU A 21 -57.27 -24.79 -30.80
N ALA A 22 -57.17 -25.90 -30.14
CA ALA A 22 -56.67 -27.24 -30.43
C ALA A 22 -57.04 -27.84 -31.80
N ALA A 23 -56.20 -28.70 -32.33
CA ALA A 23 -56.62 -29.86 -33.08
C ALA A 23 -55.70 -31.06 -32.83
N LEU A 24 -56.32 -32.08 -32.28
CA LEU A 24 -55.82 -33.42 -32.04
C LEU A 24 -55.89 -34.18 -33.37
N VAL A 25 -54.79 -34.78 -33.86
CA VAL A 25 -54.85 -35.83 -34.89
C VAL A 25 -54.01 -37.02 -34.35
N ALA A 26 -54.75 -38.08 -34.01
CA ALA A 26 -54.19 -39.40 -33.79
C ALA A 26 -53.96 -40.11 -35.13
N ALA A 27 -52.75 -40.60 -35.31
CA ALA A 27 -52.45 -41.57 -36.34
C ALA A 27 -51.75 -42.80 -35.73
N LEU A 28 -52.43 -43.88 -35.78
CA LEU A 28 -52.01 -45.24 -35.42
C LEU A 28 -51.16 -45.81 -36.55
N CYS A 29 -49.93 -46.28 -36.29
CA CYS A 29 -49.24 -47.22 -37.18
C CYS A 29 -48.35 -48.17 -36.38
N VAL A 30 -48.82 -49.34 -36.23
CA VAL A 30 -48.25 -50.69 -36.46
C VAL A 30 -46.79 -50.94 -36.05
N PHE A 31 -46.67 -51.91 -35.14
CA PHE A 31 -45.48 -52.64 -34.71
C PHE A 31 -44.72 -53.25 -35.88
N GLN A 32 -43.38 -53.03 -35.90
CA GLN A 32 -42.46 -54.06 -36.40
C GLN A 32 -41.28 -54.17 -35.43
N SER A 33 -41.20 -55.36 -34.85
CA SER A 33 -40.11 -55.83 -34.00
C SER A 33 -38.90 -56.13 -34.87
N CYS A 34 -37.72 -55.64 -34.54
CA CYS A 34 -36.46 -56.29 -34.89
C CYS A 34 -35.32 -55.87 -34.00
N GLY A 35 -34.69 -56.83 -33.37
CA GLY A 35 -33.28 -56.86 -33.06
C GLY A 35 -32.79 -56.11 -31.81
N GLY A 36 -32.49 -56.88 -30.78
CA GLY A 36 -31.82 -56.44 -29.57
C GLY A 36 -30.45 -55.83 -29.82
N GLY A 37 -30.30 -54.61 -29.31
CA GLY A 37 -29.02 -54.01 -29.03
C GLY A 37 -29.14 -53.47 -27.59
N SER A 38 -28.49 -54.13 -26.62
CA SER A 38 -28.34 -53.61 -25.28
C SER A 38 -27.50 -52.34 -25.36
N SER A 39 -28.14 -51.19 -25.55
CA SER A 39 -27.55 -49.93 -25.20
C SER A 39 -27.60 -49.82 -23.67
N THR A 40 -26.48 -50.10 -23.02
CA THR A 40 -26.25 -49.66 -21.65
C THR A 40 -26.29 -48.14 -21.69
N SER A 41 -27.45 -47.54 -21.40
CA SER A 41 -27.52 -46.12 -21.07
C SER A 41 -26.76 -45.96 -19.75
N SER A 42 -25.51 -45.52 -19.86
CA SER A 42 -24.78 -45.03 -18.73
C SER A 42 -25.57 -43.82 -18.19
N ASN A 43 -26.28 -44.02 -17.08
CA ASN A 43 -26.94 -42.95 -16.36
C ASN A 43 -25.82 -42.09 -15.74
N SER A 44 -25.14 -41.30 -16.54
CA SER A 44 -24.17 -40.32 -16.01
C SER A 44 -24.97 -39.21 -15.35
N THR A 45 -24.69 -38.98 -14.10
CA THR A 45 -25.21 -37.80 -13.33
C THR A 45 -24.82 -36.53 -14.12
N PRO A 46 -25.76 -35.64 -14.39
CA PRO A 46 -25.40 -34.38 -15.10
C PRO A 46 -24.28 -33.65 -14.34
N LEU A 47 -23.37 -33.02 -15.12
CA LEU A 47 -22.34 -32.15 -14.53
C LEU A 47 -23.00 -30.99 -13.79
N ALA A 48 -22.59 -30.74 -12.56
CA ALA A 48 -23.10 -29.66 -11.72
C ALA A 48 -22.00 -29.07 -10.82
N VAL A 49 -22.02 -27.75 -10.65
CA VAL A 49 -21.23 -27.06 -9.62
C VAL A 49 -21.87 -27.30 -8.25
N THR A 50 -21.10 -27.72 -7.27
CA THR A 50 -21.60 -28.04 -5.93
C THR A 50 -21.29 -26.99 -4.86
N ALA A 51 -20.36 -26.05 -5.12
CA ALA A 51 -20.08 -24.93 -4.21
C ALA A 51 -21.20 -23.88 -4.34
N ALA A 52 -22.09 -23.81 -3.35
CA ALA A 52 -23.23 -22.90 -3.35
C ALA A 52 -22.90 -21.52 -2.76
N SER A 53 -21.86 -21.39 -1.97
CA SER A 53 -21.39 -20.13 -1.37
C SER A 53 -19.89 -20.14 -1.19
N LEU A 54 -19.28 -18.98 -1.38
CA LEU A 54 -17.87 -18.74 -1.09
C LEU A 54 -17.75 -18.13 0.32
N PRO A 55 -16.68 -18.41 1.08
CA PRO A 55 -16.41 -17.72 2.33
C PRO A 55 -16.27 -16.22 2.09
N SER A 56 -16.51 -15.39 3.11
CA SER A 56 -16.14 -13.99 3.08
C SER A 56 -14.63 -13.86 3.22
N GLY A 57 -14.06 -12.82 2.61
CA GLY A 57 -12.67 -12.39 2.76
C GLY A 57 -12.56 -11.02 3.40
N THR A 58 -11.34 -10.57 3.62
CA THR A 58 -11.00 -9.21 4.09
C THR A 58 -10.03 -8.57 3.11
N VAL A 59 -10.10 -7.26 2.92
CA VAL A 59 -9.12 -6.50 2.10
C VAL A 59 -7.74 -6.71 2.72
N SER A 60 -6.74 -6.89 1.86
CA SER A 60 -5.33 -7.08 2.21
C SER A 60 -5.01 -8.38 2.98
N GLU A 61 -5.97 -9.28 3.16
CA GLU A 61 -5.72 -10.62 3.73
C GLU A 61 -5.71 -11.69 2.64
N SER A 62 -4.91 -12.74 2.84
CA SER A 62 -4.88 -13.86 1.88
C SER A 62 -6.23 -14.55 1.84
N TYR A 63 -6.72 -14.83 0.64
CA TYR A 63 -8.00 -15.49 0.40
C TYR A 63 -7.79 -16.75 -0.43
N THR A 64 -8.41 -17.84 -0.02
CA THR A 64 -8.47 -19.07 -0.81
C THR A 64 -9.83 -19.74 -0.67
N ALA A 65 -10.37 -20.20 -1.79
CA ALA A 65 -11.59 -21.01 -1.83
C ALA A 65 -11.52 -22.00 -2.98
N THR A 66 -11.96 -23.23 -2.76
CA THR A 66 -11.95 -24.27 -3.77
C THR A 66 -13.36 -24.54 -4.29
N LEU A 67 -13.55 -24.37 -5.59
CA LEU A 67 -14.80 -24.75 -6.28
C LEU A 67 -14.82 -26.26 -6.51
N THR A 68 -15.99 -26.86 -6.33
CA THR A 68 -16.19 -28.29 -6.54
C THR A 68 -17.34 -28.56 -7.51
N ALA A 69 -17.21 -29.64 -8.26
CA ALA A 69 -18.24 -30.11 -9.19
C ALA A 69 -18.48 -31.61 -9.05
N THR A 70 -19.65 -32.07 -9.46
CA THR A 70 -20.04 -33.47 -9.45
C THR A 70 -20.69 -33.84 -10.78
N GLY A 71 -20.72 -35.15 -11.10
CA GLY A 71 -21.35 -35.64 -12.33
C GLY A 71 -20.46 -35.53 -13.58
N GLY A 72 -21.07 -35.56 -14.75
CA GLY A 72 -20.36 -35.63 -16.00
C GLY A 72 -19.48 -36.89 -16.10
N THR A 73 -18.22 -36.74 -16.52
CA THR A 73 -17.23 -37.83 -16.55
C THR A 73 -16.64 -38.13 -15.15
N GLY A 74 -16.92 -37.29 -14.16
CA GLY A 74 -16.40 -37.41 -12.79
C GLY A 74 -14.92 -37.01 -12.61
N SER A 75 -14.28 -36.51 -13.67
CA SER A 75 -12.86 -36.10 -13.65
C SER A 75 -12.52 -35.08 -14.74
N GLY A 76 -11.33 -34.48 -14.64
CA GLY A 76 -10.81 -33.56 -15.66
C GLY A 76 -11.59 -32.24 -15.70
N TYR A 77 -12.04 -31.75 -14.56
CA TYR A 77 -12.77 -30.49 -14.45
C TYR A 77 -11.84 -29.29 -14.71
N GLY A 78 -12.23 -28.46 -15.68
CA GLY A 78 -11.58 -27.19 -15.99
C GLY A 78 -12.51 -26.03 -15.66
N TRP A 79 -12.00 -25.03 -14.92
CA TRP A 79 -12.78 -23.90 -14.42
C TRP A 79 -12.42 -22.59 -15.10
N THR A 80 -13.43 -21.77 -15.37
CA THR A 80 -13.27 -20.41 -15.92
C THR A 80 -14.34 -19.48 -15.35
N VAL A 81 -14.07 -18.18 -15.34
CA VAL A 81 -15.10 -17.15 -15.11
C VAL A 81 -15.81 -16.90 -16.44
N SER A 82 -17.14 -17.07 -16.49
CA SER A 82 -17.93 -16.91 -17.71
C SER A 82 -18.57 -15.52 -17.83
N THR A 83 -18.95 -14.90 -16.73
CA THR A 83 -19.48 -13.53 -16.70
C THR A 83 -19.19 -12.85 -15.36
N GLY A 84 -19.12 -11.51 -15.34
CA GLY A 84 -18.76 -10.73 -14.16
C GLY A 84 -17.27 -10.76 -13.88
N THR A 85 -16.86 -10.18 -12.76
CA THR A 85 -15.47 -10.09 -12.34
C THR A 85 -15.37 -10.52 -10.87
N PRO A 86 -14.49 -11.45 -10.51
CA PRO A 86 -14.13 -11.72 -9.12
C PRO A 86 -13.59 -10.44 -8.44
N PRO A 87 -13.46 -10.42 -7.10
CA PRO A 87 -12.77 -9.34 -6.40
C PRO A 87 -11.41 -9.03 -7.03
N GLY A 88 -11.05 -7.76 -7.15
CA GLY A 88 -9.70 -7.36 -7.56
C GLY A 88 -8.66 -8.05 -6.67
N GLY A 89 -7.56 -8.51 -7.26
CA GLY A 89 -6.53 -9.29 -6.54
C GLY A 89 -6.81 -10.79 -6.43
N LEU A 90 -8.03 -11.28 -6.76
CA LEU A 90 -8.32 -12.73 -6.78
C LEU A 90 -8.32 -13.28 -8.21
N THR A 91 -7.73 -14.45 -8.38
CA THR A 91 -7.71 -15.19 -9.66
C THR A 91 -8.29 -16.60 -9.49
N LEU A 92 -9.06 -17.03 -10.50
CA LEU A 92 -9.57 -18.41 -10.57
C LEU A 92 -8.61 -19.26 -11.39
N ALA A 93 -7.94 -20.20 -10.74
CA ALA A 93 -7.12 -21.19 -11.42
C ALA A 93 -7.99 -22.23 -12.16
N SER A 94 -7.49 -22.82 -13.25
CA SER A 94 -8.19 -23.84 -14.00
C SER A 94 -8.52 -25.10 -13.20
N GLY A 95 -7.84 -25.33 -12.06
CA GLY A 95 -8.13 -26.40 -11.10
C GLY A 95 -9.29 -26.09 -10.15
N GLY A 96 -9.93 -24.91 -10.23
CA GLY A 96 -11.06 -24.52 -9.42
C GLY A 96 -10.70 -23.79 -8.11
N VAL A 97 -9.44 -23.43 -7.91
CA VAL A 97 -9.02 -22.60 -6.76
C VAL A 97 -9.16 -21.14 -7.11
N LEU A 98 -9.97 -20.40 -6.36
CA LEU A 98 -10.04 -18.94 -6.35
C LEU A 98 -9.16 -18.45 -5.20
N ALA A 99 -8.06 -17.77 -5.52
CA ALA A 99 -7.07 -17.33 -4.53
C ALA A 99 -6.42 -16.02 -4.91
N GLY A 100 -5.81 -15.37 -3.90
CA GLY A 100 -5.10 -14.09 -4.00
C GLY A 100 -5.38 -13.21 -2.79
N THR A 101 -5.07 -11.92 -2.90
CA THR A 101 -5.31 -10.92 -1.85
C THR A 101 -6.30 -9.88 -2.38
N PRO A 102 -7.51 -9.77 -1.80
CA PRO A 102 -8.50 -8.79 -2.26
C PRO A 102 -8.01 -7.36 -2.07
N SER A 103 -8.15 -6.53 -3.10
CA SER A 103 -7.72 -5.11 -3.08
C SER A 103 -8.83 -4.12 -2.71
N ALA A 104 -10.09 -4.54 -2.67
CA ALA A 104 -11.23 -3.65 -2.38
C ALA A 104 -12.35 -4.38 -1.63
N ALA A 105 -12.96 -3.68 -0.67
CA ALA A 105 -14.15 -4.14 0.02
C ALA A 105 -15.41 -4.06 -0.86
N GLY A 106 -16.35 -4.97 -0.65
CA GLY A 106 -17.61 -4.97 -1.38
C GLY A 106 -18.22 -6.35 -1.54
N THR A 107 -19.33 -6.41 -2.28
CA THR A 107 -19.96 -7.66 -2.68
C THR A 107 -19.76 -7.85 -4.19
N PHE A 108 -19.05 -8.90 -4.55
CA PHE A 108 -18.66 -9.21 -5.92
C PHE A 108 -19.48 -10.40 -6.43
N ASN A 109 -20.21 -10.19 -7.53
CA ASN A 109 -21.05 -11.20 -8.16
C ASN A 109 -20.47 -11.57 -9.52
N PHE A 110 -20.22 -12.85 -9.73
CA PHE A 110 -19.71 -13.39 -11.00
C PHE A 110 -20.23 -14.80 -11.23
N THR A 111 -20.13 -15.28 -12.47
CA THR A 111 -20.56 -16.64 -12.85
C THR A 111 -19.34 -17.44 -13.25
N VAL A 112 -19.22 -18.63 -12.71
CA VAL A 112 -18.19 -19.60 -13.10
C VAL A 112 -18.78 -20.67 -14.02
N GLN A 113 -17.93 -21.21 -14.88
CA GLN A 113 -18.22 -22.36 -15.70
C GLN A 113 -17.22 -23.48 -15.40
N VAL A 114 -17.72 -24.69 -15.20
CA VAL A 114 -16.92 -25.89 -15.21
C VAL A 114 -17.16 -26.68 -16.51
N ALA A 115 -16.09 -27.22 -17.08
CA ALA A 115 -16.14 -28.18 -18.18
C ALA A 115 -15.47 -29.48 -17.75
N ASP A 116 -16.02 -30.64 -18.14
CA ASP A 116 -15.38 -31.93 -17.96
C ASP A 116 -14.57 -32.38 -19.18
N SER A 117 -13.88 -33.51 -19.08
CA SER A 117 -13.05 -34.05 -20.15
C SER A 117 -13.85 -34.48 -21.42
N SER A 118 -15.18 -34.58 -21.35
CA SER A 118 -16.05 -34.83 -22.50
C SER A 118 -16.52 -33.54 -23.18
N GLY A 119 -16.24 -32.38 -22.60
CA GLY A 119 -16.72 -31.07 -23.06
C GLY A 119 -18.12 -30.70 -22.55
N ALA A 120 -18.72 -31.51 -21.66
CA ALA A 120 -19.95 -31.09 -20.98
C ALA A 120 -19.65 -29.90 -20.03
N THR A 121 -20.57 -28.95 -19.95
CA THR A 121 -20.40 -27.73 -19.16
C THR A 121 -21.54 -27.52 -18.17
N ALA A 122 -21.23 -26.90 -17.04
CA ALA A 122 -22.20 -26.40 -16.07
C ALA A 122 -21.77 -25.03 -15.54
N THR A 123 -22.72 -24.18 -15.18
CA THR A 123 -22.43 -22.83 -14.66
C THR A 123 -23.08 -22.62 -13.29
N ALA A 124 -22.47 -21.76 -12.47
CA ALA A 124 -23.05 -21.29 -11.21
C ALA A 124 -22.76 -19.81 -11.02
N ALA A 125 -23.79 -19.09 -10.57
CA ALA A 125 -23.60 -17.72 -10.10
C ALA A 125 -23.08 -17.78 -8.65
N LEU A 126 -21.98 -17.06 -8.39
CA LEU A 126 -21.31 -16.97 -7.09
C LEU A 126 -21.30 -15.54 -6.60
N SER A 127 -21.26 -15.38 -5.29
CA SER A 127 -21.09 -14.09 -4.62
C SER A 127 -20.00 -14.25 -3.57
N VAL A 128 -19.07 -13.26 -3.54
CA VAL A 128 -18.07 -13.13 -2.48
C VAL A 128 -18.26 -11.78 -1.81
N VAL A 129 -18.29 -11.76 -0.50
CA VAL A 129 -18.27 -10.55 0.31
C VAL A 129 -16.85 -10.36 0.81
N ILE A 130 -16.23 -9.25 0.44
CA ILE A 130 -14.95 -8.81 0.98
C ILE A 130 -15.25 -7.70 1.99
N ALA A 131 -14.93 -7.94 3.26
CA ALA A 131 -15.00 -6.93 4.30
C ALA A 131 -13.89 -5.89 4.08
N ALA A 132 -14.09 -4.67 4.58
CA ALA A 132 -12.98 -3.74 4.70
C ALA A 132 -11.88 -4.36 5.58
N ALA A 133 -10.63 -3.96 5.35
CA ALA A 133 -9.55 -4.29 6.28
C ALA A 133 -9.99 -3.91 7.70
N GLY A 134 -9.61 -4.72 8.66
CA GLY A 134 -9.87 -4.41 10.07
C GLY A 134 -9.26 -3.05 10.45
N PRO A 135 -9.68 -2.45 11.57
CA PRO A 135 -9.09 -1.21 12.04
C PRO A 135 -7.58 -1.37 12.22
N LEU A 136 -6.83 -0.30 11.98
CA LEU A 136 -5.40 -0.25 12.28
C LEU A 136 -5.17 -0.72 13.73
N SER A 137 -4.12 -1.50 13.94
CA SER A 137 -3.74 -1.99 15.26
C SER A 137 -2.23 -2.02 15.38
N ASN A 138 -1.70 -1.59 16.51
CA ASN A 138 -0.29 -1.74 16.85
C ASN A 138 -0.08 -2.59 18.11
N TYR A 139 -1.07 -3.34 18.53
CA TYR A 139 -1.02 -4.12 19.77
C TYR A 139 0.07 -5.20 19.79
N GLU A 140 0.54 -5.60 18.64
CA GLU A 140 1.69 -6.51 18.53
C GLU A 140 3.03 -5.85 18.92
N PHE A 141 3.15 -4.50 18.80
CA PHE A 141 4.40 -3.83 19.06
C PHE A 141 4.59 -3.55 20.55
N THR A 142 5.81 -3.77 21.03
CA THR A 142 6.19 -3.56 22.43
C THR A 142 7.46 -2.73 22.55
N GLY A 143 7.66 -2.10 23.70
CA GLY A 143 8.86 -1.33 23.99
C GLY A 143 8.77 0.13 23.52
N ASP A 144 9.81 0.64 22.88
CA ASP A 144 9.92 2.03 22.43
C ASP A 144 9.29 2.21 21.03
N THR A 145 7.97 2.36 21.00
CA THR A 145 7.16 2.47 19.76
C THR A 145 6.39 3.78 19.65
N SER A 146 6.53 4.67 20.65
CA SER A 146 5.87 5.99 20.67
C SER A 146 6.65 6.97 21.57
N PRO A 147 6.77 8.24 21.20
CA PRO A 147 6.37 8.80 19.91
C PRO A 147 7.29 8.35 18.77
N VAL A 148 6.72 8.08 17.59
CA VAL A 148 7.46 7.81 16.36
C VAL A 148 6.77 8.53 15.21
N HIS A 149 7.49 9.43 14.54
CA HIS A 149 7.04 10.19 13.39
C HIS A 149 8.05 10.01 12.25
N ASP A 150 7.59 9.91 11.01
CA ASP A 150 8.40 9.69 9.79
C ASP A 150 9.47 8.59 9.96
N PRO A 151 9.09 7.35 10.23
CA PRO A 151 10.05 6.28 10.44
C PRO A 151 10.72 5.85 9.13
N SER A 152 12.03 5.66 9.17
CA SER A 152 12.81 4.99 8.11
C SER A 152 13.54 3.78 8.69
N ILE A 153 13.59 2.67 7.96
CA ILE A 153 14.07 1.38 8.45
C ILE A 153 15.15 0.80 7.54
N ILE A 154 16.14 0.16 8.15
CA ILE A 154 17.14 -0.62 7.44
C ILE A 154 17.61 -1.80 8.31
N ARG A 155 18.13 -2.85 7.69
CA ARG A 155 18.66 -4.01 8.39
C ARG A 155 20.18 -4.09 8.29
N GLN A 156 20.85 -4.37 9.42
CA GLN A 156 22.25 -4.81 9.46
C GLN A 156 22.34 -6.14 10.19
N GLY A 157 22.78 -7.18 9.49
CA GLY A 157 22.83 -8.54 10.06
C GLY A 157 21.43 -9.06 10.39
N SER A 158 21.19 -9.38 11.66
CA SER A 158 19.86 -9.79 12.17
C SER A 158 19.08 -8.67 12.86
N THR A 159 19.61 -7.44 12.88
CA THR A 159 19.01 -6.33 13.60
C THR A 159 18.41 -5.30 12.64
N TYR A 160 17.18 -4.94 12.86
CA TYR A 160 16.53 -3.82 12.22
C TYR A 160 16.81 -2.55 13.02
N TYR A 161 17.15 -1.49 12.31
CA TYR A 161 17.38 -0.14 12.86
C TYR A 161 16.35 0.81 12.25
N LEU A 162 15.65 1.52 13.13
CA LEU A 162 14.60 2.46 12.74
C LEU A 162 15.01 3.85 13.21
N PHE A 163 15.00 4.79 12.28
CA PHE A 163 15.28 6.21 12.47
C PHE A 163 13.98 6.98 12.37
N SER A 164 13.80 8.05 13.13
CA SER A 164 12.56 8.83 13.08
C SER A 164 12.80 10.31 13.35
N THR A 165 11.81 11.12 13.00
CA THR A 165 11.73 12.52 13.39
C THR A 165 11.84 12.65 14.91
N ASP A 166 12.48 13.71 15.38
CA ASP A 166 12.52 14.08 16.78
C ASP A 166 11.14 14.50 17.28
N ALA A 167 10.59 13.74 18.19
CA ALA A 167 9.29 14.07 18.77
C ALA A 167 9.34 15.08 19.92
N SER A 168 10.51 15.39 20.44
CA SER A 168 10.73 16.49 21.38
C SER A 168 12.20 16.69 21.70
N SER A 169 12.62 17.93 21.84
CA SER A 169 13.96 18.36 22.31
C SER A 169 14.36 17.89 23.71
N THR A 170 13.54 17.06 24.37
CA THR A 170 13.74 16.58 25.75
C THR A 170 14.37 15.19 25.83
N GLN A 171 14.61 14.50 24.74
CA GLN A 171 15.05 13.09 24.77
C GLN A 171 16.56 12.86 24.76
N GLY A 172 17.38 13.90 24.73
CA GLY A 172 18.85 13.78 24.92
C GLY A 172 19.66 13.65 23.63
N GLY A 173 19.08 13.80 22.45
CA GLY A 173 19.74 13.80 21.15
C GLY A 173 18.77 14.01 19.99
N PHE A 174 19.28 14.01 18.76
CA PHE A 174 18.51 14.20 17.53
C PHE A 174 18.60 12.97 16.62
N ILE A 175 17.53 12.69 15.88
CA ILE A 175 17.29 11.48 15.10
C ILE A 175 17.38 10.25 16.03
N PRO A 176 16.30 9.94 16.79
CA PRO A 176 16.25 8.75 17.62
C PRO A 176 16.41 7.49 16.78
N VAL A 177 17.19 6.53 17.32
CA VAL A 177 17.42 5.23 16.71
C VAL A 177 16.82 4.14 17.59
N ARG A 178 15.99 3.30 17.02
CA ARG A 178 15.40 2.13 17.66
C ARG A 178 15.90 0.86 16.99
N CYS A 179 15.99 -0.22 17.78
CA CYS A 179 16.46 -1.51 17.28
C CYS A 179 15.47 -2.62 17.62
N SER A 180 15.35 -3.58 16.70
CA SER A 180 14.59 -4.81 16.88
C SER A 180 15.23 -5.98 16.14
N THR A 181 15.10 -7.20 16.66
CA THR A 181 15.50 -8.43 15.97
C THR A 181 14.32 -9.25 15.47
N ASP A 182 13.10 -8.81 15.79
CA ASP A 182 11.84 -9.51 15.46
C ASP A 182 10.78 -8.57 14.84
N LYS A 183 11.10 -7.29 14.65
CA LYS A 183 10.18 -6.25 14.14
C LYS A 183 9.00 -5.92 15.06
N ILE A 184 8.91 -6.57 16.24
CA ILE A 184 7.82 -6.47 17.22
C ILE A 184 8.28 -5.77 18.49
N ALA A 185 9.39 -6.23 19.09
CA ALA A 185 9.95 -5.66 20.30
C ALA A 185 11.03 -4.61 19.95
N TRP A 186 10.75 -3.35 20.21
CA TRP A 186 11.63 -2.23 19.89
C TRP A 186 12.28 -1.66 21.14
N SER A 187 13.56 -1.36 21.06
CA SER A 187 14.33 -0.75 22.12
C SER A 187 15.04 0.50 21.62
N ALA A 188 15.19 1.52 22.50
CA ALA A 188 16.02 2.68 22.19
C ALA A 188 17.49 2.25 22.02
N CYS A 189 18.09 2.61 20.88
CA CYS A 189 19.48 2.30 20.54
C CYS A 189 20.39 3.55 20.47
N GLY A 190 19.87 4.71 20.84
CA GLY A 190 20.61 5.98 20.90
C GLY A 190 20.07 7.03 19.93
N TYR A 191 20.94 7.92 19.55
CA TYR A 191 20.66 9.06 18.67
C TYR A 191 21.81 9.22 17.67
N VAL A 192 21.51 9.81 16.52
CA VAL A 192 22.54 10.13 15.53
C VAL A 192 23.39 11.32 15.98
N PHE A 193 22.75 12.36 16.52
CA PHE A 193 23.45 13.56 16.99
C PHE A 193 23.15 13.85 18.45
N ALA A 194 24.18 14.25 19.21
CA ALA A 194 24.00 14.77 20.57
C ALA A 194 23.59 16.25 20.59
N THR A 195 23.92 17.00 19.55
CA THR A 195 23.59 18.42 19.37
C THR A 195 23.33 18.69 17.89
N LEU A 196 22.53 19.71 17.60
CA LEU A 196 22.32 20.13 16.21
C LEU A 196 23.65 20.41 15.49
N PRO A 197 23.84 19.92 14.26
CA PRO A 197 24.96 20.29 13.42
C PRO A 197 25.10 21.81 13.27
N SER A 198 26.32 22.32 13.37
CA SER A 198 26.57 23.77 13.45
C SER A 198 26.17 24.56 12.19
N TRP A 199 26.14 23.90 11.02
CA TRP A 199 25.74 24.51 9.75
C TRP A 199 24.26 24.92 9.71
N ILE A 200 23.40 24.22 10.49
CA ILE A 200 21.95 24.42 10.50
C ILE A 200 21.59 25.85 10.87
N ALA A 201 22.25 26.42 11.88
CA ALA A 201 21.99 27.80 12.33
C ALA A 201 22.21 28.85 11.24
N GLY A 202 23.09 28.56 10.25
CA GLY A 202 23.34 29.42 9.10
C GLY A 202 22.35 29.22 7.95
N ALA A 203 21.93 27.98 7.73
CA ALA A 203 21.06 27.60 6.61
C ALA A 203 19.57 27.78 6.96
N VAL A 204 19.15 27.34 8.16
CA VAL A 204 17.77 27.36 8.63
C VAL A 204 17.73 27.89 10.06
N PRO A 205 17.81 29.22 10.28
CA PRO A 205 17.98 29.81 11.61
C PRO A 205 16.84 29.53 12.62
N GLN A 206 15.68 29.13 12.13
CA GLN A 206 14.51 28.84 12.97
C GLN A 206 14.39 27.34 13.33
N ALA A 207 15.22 26.48 12.75
CA ALA A 207 15.16 25.05 13.03
C ALA A 207 15.67 24.75 14.44
N THR A 208 14.89 23.99 15.18
CA THR A 208 15.20 23.53 16.54
C THR A 208 15.25 22.01 16.65
N GLU A 209 14.84 21.32 15.59
CA GLU A 209 14.65 19.87 15.51
C GLU A 209 15.18 19.35 14.16
N ILE A 210 15.31 18.04 14.06
CA ILE A 210 15.64 17.34 12.81
C ILE A 210 14.46 16.43 12.46
N TRP A 211 14.03 16.48 11.18
CA TRP A 211 12.83 15.81 10.68
C TRP A 211 13.15 14.76 9.62
N ALA A 212 12.22 13.83 9.43
CA ALA A 212 12.11 12.88 8.35
C ALA A 212 13.46 12.31 7.87
N PRO A 213 14.17 11.53 8.72
CA PRO A 213 15.40 10.87 8.31
C PRO A 213 15.09 9.73 7.34
N ASP A 214 15.93 9.58 6.30
CA ASP A 214 15.95 8.40 5.43
C ASP A 214 17.29 7.72 5.49
N VAL A 215 17.29 6.40 5.77
CA VAL A 215 18.50 5.60 5.90
C VAL A 215 18.69 4.68 4.70
N SER A 216 19.89 4.67 4.13
CA SER A 216 20.26 3.81 3.02
C SER A 216 21.69 3.32 3.15
N TYR A 217 22.05 2.21 2.46
CA TYR A 217 23.40 1.67 2.46
C TYR A 217 23.94 1.58 1.04
N PHE A 218 24.97 2.35 0.74
CA PHE A 218 25.69 2.31 -0.52
C PHE A 218 27.15 2.73 -0.33
N ASN A 219 28.00 2.41 -1.28
CA ASN A 219 29.42 2.75 -1.27
C ASN A 219 30.14 2.39 0.07
N GLY A 220 29.72 1.31 0.73
CA GLY A 220 30.36 0.79 1.95
C GLY A 220 30.01 1.54 3.24
N ALA A 221 29.00 2.43 3.24
CA ALA A 221 28.56 3.16 4.41
C ALA A 221 27.02 3.28 4.47
N TYR A 222 26.50 3.44 5.68
CA TYR A 222 25.14 3.90 5.94
C TYR A 222 25.09 5.41 5.79
N HIS A 223 24.09 5.88 5.05
CA HIS A 223 23.83 7.27 4.79
C HIS A 223 22.46 7.59 5.40
N VAL A 224 22.38 8.60 6.27
CA VAL A 224 21.12 9.14 6.78
C VAL A 224 20.99 10.55 6.26
N TYR A 225 20.07 10.73 5.30
CA TYR A 225 19.64 12.05 4.87
C TYR A 225 18.54 12.51 5.81
N TYR A 226 18.52 13.78 6.16
CA TYR A 226 17.58 14.33 7.14
C TYR A 226 17.17 15.75 6.78
N ALA A 227 15.97 16.13 7.15
CA ALA A 227 15.45 17.46 6.91
C ALA A 227 15.60 18.37 8.14
N VAL A 228 15.80 19.64 7.89
CA VAL A 228 15.70 20.73 8.89
C VAL A 228 14.84 21.84 8.32
N SER A 229 13.85 22.28 9.08
CA SER A 229 12.89 23.28 8.67
C SER A 229 12.26 24.00 9.87
N SER A 230 11.25 24.80 9.62
CA SER A 230 10.26 25.27 10.58
C SER A 230 8.87 25.15 9.97
N PHE A 231 7.89 24.81 10.79
CA PHE A 231 6.53 24.52 10.33
C PHE A 231 5.93 25.66 9.51
N GLY A 232 5.37 25.33 8.33
CA GLY A 232 4.76 26.29 7.41
C GLY A 232 5.76 27.14 6.62
N SER A 233 7.04 26.73 6.55
CA SER A 233 8.11 27.41 5.83
C SER A 233 8.74 26.50 4.79
N ASN A 234 9.25 27.09 3.69
CA ASN A 234 10.18 26.42 2.78
C ASN A 234 11.61 26.99 2.87
N VAL A 235 11.92 27.72 3.94
CA VAL A 235 13.31 27.96 4.34
C VAL A 235 13.80 26.69 5.03
N SER A 236 14.28 25.76 4.23
CA SER A 236 14.52 24.38 4.65
C SER A 236 15.81 23.85 4.03
N ALA A 237 16.33 22.77 4.61
CA ALA A 237 17.51 22.13 4.07
C ALA A 237 17.50 20.61 4.35
N ILE A 238 18.16 19.87 3.47
CA ILE A 238 18.50 18.46 3.66
C ILE A 238 19.98 18.37 3.98
N GLY A 239 20.32 17.68 5.07
CA GLY A 239 21.67 17.34 5.48
C GLY A 239 21.96 15.85 5.30
N LEU A 240 23.22 15.48 5.42
CA LEU A 240 23.68 14.09 5.38
C LEU A 240 24.62 13.79 6.55
N VAL A 241 24.44 12.61 7.14
CA VAL A 241 25.39 12.02 8.08
C VAL A 241 25.66 10.57 7.70
N THR A 242 26.88 10.09 7.92
CA THR A 242 27.29 8.75 7.51
C THR A 242 27.92 7.96 8.64
N ASN A 243 27.80 6.63 8.58
CA ASN A 243 28.48 5.69 9.48
C ASN A 243 28.82 4.40 8.73
N THR A 244 29.86 3.72 9.12
CA THR A 244 30.26 2.42 8.51
C THR A 244 29.54 1.23 9.15
N THR A 245 28.93 1.42 10.30
CA THR A 245 28.13 0.40 11.02
C THR A 245 27.01 1.05 11.81
N LEU A 246 25.91 0.32 12.03
CA LEU A 246 24.80 0.73 12.90
C LEU A 246 24.89 0.09 14.29
N ASP A 247 25.80 -0.87 14.48
CA ASP A 247 26.06 -1.51 15.78
C ASP A 247 26.85 -0.55 16.67
N SER A 248 26.21 0.03 17.67
CA SER A 248 26.85 0.96 18.61
C SER A 248 27.93 0.32 19.49
N THR A 249 28.07 -1.00 19.49
CA THR A 249 29.14 -1.72 20.19
C THR A 249 30.39 -1.95 19.31
N ASP A 250 30.28 -1.72 18.00
CA ASP A 250 31.42 -1.80 17.08
C ASP A 250 32.39 -0.62 17.31
N PRO A 251 33.70 -0.86 17.41
CA PRO A 251 34.70 0.20 17.62
C PRO A 251 34.76 1.23 16.48
N ASN A 252 34.20 0.91 15.28
CA ASN A 252 34.11 1.84 14.16
C ASN A 252 32.81 2.65 14.16
N TYR A 253 31.90 2.43 15.14
CA TYR A 253 30.67 3.21 15.24
C TYR A 253 30.97 4.68 15.48
N ASN A 254 30.75 5.48 14.44
CA ASN A 254 30.99 6.93 14.49
C ASN A 254 30.17 7.64 13.42
N TRP A 255 29.21 8.42 13.81
CA TRP A 255 28.45 9.27 12.91
C TRP A 255 29.29 10.48 12.47
N VAL A 256 29.43 10.67 11.17
CA VAL A 256 30.21 11.76 10.56
C VAL A 256 29.26 12.67 9.80
N ASP A 257 29.09 13.90 10.30
CA ASP A 257 28.30 14.96 9.61
C ASP A 257 28.97 15.33 8.29
N GLN A 258 28.25 15.19 7.19
CA GLN A 258 28.67 15.55 5.84
C GLN A 258 28.15 16.94 5.42
N GLY A 259 27.35 17.56 6.28
CA GLY A 259 26.81 18.90 6.08
C GLY A 259 25.60 18.98 5.15
N LEU A 260 25.43 20.17 4.57
CA LEU A 260 24.31 20.54 3.71
C LEU A 260 24.39 19.85 2.34
N ILE A 261 23.27 19.27 1.91
CA ILE A 261 23.10 18.62 0.59
C ILE A 261 22.25 19.47 -0.35
N LEU A 262 21.09 19.90 0.14
CA LEU A 262 20.10 20.68 -0.63
C LEU A 262 19.47 21.73 0.27
N GLN A 263 19.14 22.89 -0.27
CA GLN A 263 18.46 23.95 0.45
C GLN A 263 17.38 24.59 -0.41
N SER A 264 16.28 24.99 0.21
CA SER A 264 15.26 25.86 -0.37
C SER A 264 15.13 27.15 0.43
N SER A 265 14.56 28.16 -0.21
CA SER A 265 14.35 29.51 0.32
C SER A 265 12.94 30.00 -0.04
N VAL A 266 12.53 31.12 0.53
CA VAL A 266 11.22 31.72 0.25
C VAL A 266 10.99 32.07 -1.23
N SER A 267 12.04 32.14 -2.05
CA SER A 267 11.95 32.39 -3.49
C SER A 267 11.76 31.14 -4.33
N ASP A 268 11.93 29.97 -3.72
CA ASP A 268 11.82 28.70 -4.42
C ASP A 268 10.37 28.18 -4.40
N ASN A 269 10.02 27.44 -5.43
CA ASN A 269 8.69 26.85 -5.56
C ASN A 269 8.59 25.43 -4.99
N PHE A 270 9.63 24.94 -4.33
CA PHE A 270 9.69 23.65 -3.67
C PHE A 270 10.13 23.78 -2.22
N ASN A 271 9.99 22.73 -1.46
CA ASN A 271 10.45 22.63 -0.08
C ASN A 271 11.50 21.51 0.04
N ALA A 272 12.71 21.84 0.50
CA ALA A 272 13.82 20.88 0.64
C ALA A 272 13.71 20.10 1.96
N ILE A 273 12.67 19.25 2.09
CA ILE A 273 12.47 18.31 3.21
C ILE A 273 12.05 16.94 2.69
N ASP A 274 11.84 16.00 3.60
CA ASP A 274 11.40 14.63 3.38
C ASP A 274 12.29 13.89 2.37
N PRO A 275 13.61 13.81 2.65
CA PRO A 275 14.52 13.07 1.78
C PRO A 275 14.19 11.58 1.76
N ASN A 276 14.34 10.96 0.60
CA ASN A 276 14.33 9.51 0.44
C ASN A 276 15.33 9.10 -0.64
N ILE A 277 16.08 8.05 -0.41
CA ILE A 277 17.09 7.54 -1.33
C ILE A 277 16.57 6.30 -2.07
N LEU A 278 16.58 6.37 -3.38
CA LEU A 278 16.45 5.22 -4.26
C LEU A 278 17.82 4.81 -4.80
N ILE A 279 18.16 3.52 -4.70
CA ILE A 279 19.20 2.90 -5.51
C ILE A 279 18.49 2.17 -6.65
N ASP A 280 18.64 2.67 -7.88
CA ASP A 280 17.92 2.10 -9.01
C ASP A 280 18.50 0.75 -9.46
N ALA A 281 17.79 0.07 -10.36
CA ALA A 281 18.21 -1.22 -10.90
C ALA A 281 19.57 -1.19 -11.64
N GLY A 282 20.02 -0.01 -12.04
CA GLY A 282 21.33 0.24 -12.66
C GLY A 282 22.43 0.56 -11.66
N GLY A 283 22.09 0.74 -10.37
CA GLY A 283 23.02 1.13 -9.30
C GLY A 283 23.23 2.64 -9.19
N SER A 284 22.46 3.48 -9.90
CA SER A 284 22.46 4.93 -9.70
C SER A 284 21.71 5.28 -8.44
N VAL A 285 22.17 6.32 -7.74
CA VAL A 285 21.58 6.78 -6.49
C VAL A 285 20.80 8.07 -6.75
N TRP A 286 19.57 8.13 -6.25
CA TRP A 286 18.64 9.22 -6.46
C TRP A 286 18.11 9.73 -5.13
N LEU A 287 18.03 11.04 -4.97
CA LEU A 287 17.37 11.72 -3.85
C LEU A 287 15.98 12.18 -4.29
N ASN A 288 14.94 11.62 -3.69
CA ASN A 288 13.57 12.13 -3.75
C ASN A 288 13.37 13.10 -2.59
N TYR A 289 12.65 14.18 -2.81
CA TYR A 289 12.39 15.19 -1.78
C TYR A 289 11.19 16.05 -2.14
N GLY A 290 10.62 16.72 -1.15
CA GLY A 290 9.56 17.70 -1.37
C GLY A 290 8.37 17.47 -0.45
N SER A 291 7.73 18.56 -0.09
CA SER A 291 6.54 18.62 0.76
C SER A 291 5.77 19.88 0.43
N PHE A 292 4.48 19.76 0.11
CA PHE A 292 3.63 20.87 -0.28
C PHE A 292 4.22 21.67 -1.47
N TRP A 293 3.97 22.99 -1.56
CA TRP A 293 4.42 23.92 -2.64
C TRP A 293 4.06 23.42 -4.02
N THR A 294 4.97 22.67 -4.66
CA THR A 294 4.77 22.09 -6.00
C THR A 294 5.16 20.60 -6.02
N GLY A 295 5.00 19.93 -4.89
CA GLY A 295 5.07 18.46 -4.80
C GLY A 295 6.47 17.89 -4.68
N ILE A 296 6.64 16.71 -5.27
CA ILE A 296 7.78 15.82 -5.09
C ILE A 296 8.75 15.94 -6.27
N TYR A 297 10.03 16.05 -5.94
CA TYR A 297 11.13 16.18 -6.87
C TYR A 297 12.18 15.10 -6.70
N GLN A 298 13.04 14.95 -7.72
CA GLN A 298 14.15 14.00 -7.69
C GLN A 298 15.38 14.58 -8.36
N GLN A 299 16.55 14.30 -7.77
CA GLN A 299 17.88 14.59 -8.35
C GLN A 299 18.83 13.42 -8.12
N GLN A 300 19.81 13.28 -9.02
CA GLN A 300 20.82 12.22 -8.90
C GLN A 300 21.87 12.61 -7.86
N ILE A 301 22.29 11.61 -7.07
CA ILE A 301 23.38 11.69 -6.09
C ILE A 301 24.66 11.10 -6.69
N ASP A 302 25.79 11.73 -6.43
CA ASP A 302 27.10 11.13 -6.62
C ASP A 302 27.37 10.14 -5.46
N PRO A 303 27.37 8.81 -5.71
CA PRO A 303 27.51 7.83 -4.64
C PRO A 303 28.86 7.85 -3.94
N ALA A 304 29.89 8.49 -4.52
CA ALA A 304 31.19 8.63 -3.89
C ALA A 304 31.21 9.69 -2.79
N THR A 305 30.36 10.69 -2.88
CA THR A 305 30.33 11.84 -1.95
C THR A 305 29.02 11.99 -1.18
N GLY A 306 27.93 11.36 -1.64
CA GLY A 306 26.58 11.57 -1.10
C GLY A 306 25.98 12.95 -1.45
N GLN A 307 26.63 13.75 -2.26
CA GLN A 307 26.17 15.07 -2.68
C GLN A 307 25.33 14.99 -3.96
N ILE A 308 24.52 16.02 -4.25
CA ILE A 308 23.85 16.14 -5.55
C ILE A 308 24.92 16.06 -6.65
N GLN A 309 24.71 15.18 -7.63
CA GLN A 309 25.64 15.04 -8.76
C GLN A 309 25.68 16.32 -9.59
N SER A 310 26.89 16.80 -9.86
CA SER A 310 27.07 18.03 -10.67
C SER A 310 26.42 17.88 -12.03
N GLY A 311 25.52 18.84 -12.38
CA GLY A 311 24.75 18.81 -13.61
C GLY A 311 23.55 17.85 -13.62
N SER A 312 23.20 17.26 -12.48
CA SER A 312 21.96 16.47 -12.34
C SER A 312 20.75 17.28 -12.79
N ALA A 313 19.89 16.64 -13.59
CA ALA A 313 18.56 17.20 -13.88
C ALA A 313 17.68 17.11 -12.63
N THR A 314 16.74 18.03 -12.49
CA THR A 314 15.66 17.95 -11.51
C THR A 314 14.41 17.42 -12.21
N TYR A 315 13.86 16.32 -11.67
CA TYR A 315 12.64 15.71 -12.18
C TYR A 315 11.50 16.03 -11.22
N HIS A 316 10.35 16.40 -11.75
CA HIS A 316 9.10 16.55 -11.00
C HIS A 316 8.33 15.24 -11.09
N LEU A 317 8.05 14.62 -9.96
CA LEU A 317 7.51 13.25 -9.91
C LEU A 317 6.03 13.18 -9.58
N ALA A 318 5.56 14.03 -8.67
CA ALA A 318 4.18 13.98 -8.18
C ALA A 318 3.74 15.33 -7.63
N GLU A 319 2.44 15.65 -7.80
CA GLU A 319 1.75 16.77 -7.16
C GLU A 319 0.28 16.39 -6.91
N ARG A 320 -0.42 17.16 -6.08
CA ARG A 320 -1.87 17.01 -5.95
C ARG A 320 -2.57 17.61 -7.17
N ALA A 321 -3.76 17.15 -7.48
CA ALA A 321 -4.55 17.74 -8.55
C ALA A 321 -4.72 19.25 -8.32
N SER A 322 -4.61 20.06 -9.37
CA SER A 322 -4.66 21.53 -9.33
C SER A 322 -5.95 22.11 -8.69
N THR A 323 -6.94 21.27 -8.44
CA THR A 323 -8.16 21.62 -7.70
C THR A 323 -8.01 21.53 -6.18
N VAL A 324 -6.91 20.92 -5.69
CA VAL A 324 -6.59 20.79 -4.26
C VAL A 324 -5.68 21.96 -3.87
N ALA A 325 -6.11 22.75 -2.89
CA ALA A 325 -5.34 23.91 -2.45
C ALA A 325 -4.07 23.49 -1.68
N ASN A 326 -3.01 24.28 -1.81
CA ASN A 326 -1.74 24.13 -1.09
C ASN A 326 -0.90 22.90 -1.43
N ASP A 327 -1.32 22.09 -2.41
CA ASP A 327 -0.59 20.91 -2.86
C ASP A 327 -0.14 19.98 -1.69
N PRO A 328 -1.08 19.48 -0.85
CA PRO A 328 -0.73 18.72 0.34
C PRO A 328 -0.29 17.29 -0.05
N ILE A 329 0.98 17.15 -0.39
CA ILE A 329 1.69 15.92 -0.74
C ILE A 329 3.10 16.00 -0.17
N GLU A 330 3.58 14.92 0.45
CA GLU A 330 4.90 14.84 1.06
C GLU A 330 5.33 13.40 1.33
N GLY A 331 6.43 13.19 2.09
CA GLY A 331 6.85 11.89 2.57
C GLY A 331 7.12 10.89 1.45
N ALA A 332 7.86 11.30 0.40
CA ALA A 332 8.18 10.41 -0.71
C ALA A 332 9.02 9.22 -0.24
N SER A 333 8.67 8.01 -0.70
CA SER A 333 9.49 6.82 -0.57
C SER A 333 9.44 6.01 -1.86
N MET A 334 10.59 5.68 -2.44
CA MET A 334 10.65 4.99 -3.72
C MET A 334 11.43 3.68 -3.62
N VAL A 335 10.86 2.62 -4.17
CA VAL A 335 11.50 1.31 -4.28
C VAL A 335 11.40 0.75 -5.70
N TYR A 336 12.27 -0.20 -6.01
CA TYR A 336 12.21 -0.97 -7.25
C TYR A 336 11.90 -2.43 -6.94
N GLU A 337 10.80 -2.94 -7.51
CA GLU A 337 10.39 -4.33 -7.32
C GLU A 337 9.63 -4.83 -8.56
N ASN A 338 9.78 -6.12 -8.90
CA ASN A 338 9.07 -6.77 -10.01
C ASN A 338 9.18 -6.06 -11.38
N GLY A 339 10.27 -5.32 -11.61
CA GLY A 339 10.49 -4.60 -12.88
C GLY A 339 9.88 -3.19 -12.93
N PHE A 340 9.29 -2.71 -11.83
CA PHE A 340 8.71 -1.39 -11.72
C PHE A 340 9.35 -0.59 -10.57
N TYR A 341 9.32 0.72 -10.72
CA TYR A 341 9.57 1.68 -9.64
C TYR A 341 8.23 2.10 -9.05
N TYR A 342 8.13 2.09 -7.72
CA TYR A 342 6.94 2.48 -6.97
C TYR A 342 7.25 3.71 -6.16
N LEU A 343 6.52 4.79 -6.42
CA LEU A 343 6.59 6.03 -5.67
C LEU A 343 5.43 6.07 -4.67
N PHE A 344 5.75 5.87 -3.40
CA PHE A 344 4.83 6.08 -2.28
C PHE A 344 4.93 7.54 -1.84
N VAL A 345 3.81 8.13 -1.50
CA VAL A 345 3.71 9.49 -0.96
C VAL A 345 2.61 9.54 0.09
N SER A 346 2.66 10.54 0.94
CA SER A 346 1.56 10.86 1.84
C SER A 346 0.75 12.01 1.27
N TRP A 347 -0.58 11.88 1.26
CA TRP A 347 -1.51 12.92 0.84
C TRP A 347 -2.22 13.53 2.04
N ASP A 348 -2.57 14.81 1.86
CA ASP A 348 -3.38 15.64 2.73
C ASP A 348 -2.66 16.01 4.05
N TYR A 349 -3.34 16.21 5.16
CA TYR A 349 -2.75 16.87 6.32
C TYR A 349 -2.48 15.90 7.48
N CYS A 350 -1.21 15.82 7.93
CA CYS A 350 -0.83 14.97 9.07
C CYS A 350 -1.11 15.66 10.41
N CYS A 351 -0.56 16.85 10.56
CA CYS A 351 -0.21 17.47 11.84
C CYS A 351 -1.23 18.55 12.26
N GLU A 352 -2.51 18.18 12.26
CA GLU A 352 -3.59 19.08 12.66
C GLU A 352 -3.64 19.29 14.17
N SER A 353 -4.05 20.48 14.62
CA SER A 353 -4.19 20.79 16.04
C SER A 353 -5.23 19.92 16.76
N ASP A 354 -6.23 19.42 16.04
CA ASP A 354 -7.14 18.36 16.43
C ASP A 354 -6.78 17.09 15.64
N PRO A 355 -6.17 16.09 16.26
CA PRO A 355 -5.74 14.87 15.58
C PRO A 355 -6.87 14.14 14.82
N SER A 356 -8.13 14.32 15.25
CA SER A 356 -9.29 13.71 14.56
C SER A 356 -9.58 14.34 13.20
N GLN A 357 -8.98 15.46 12.88
CA GLN A 357 -9.08 16.14 11.58
C GLN A 357 -7.96 15.72 10.62
N SER A 358 -6.97 14.98 11.09
CA SER A 358 -5.93 14.45 10.20
C SER A 358 -6.56 13.50 9.17
N ASP A 359 -6.42 13.86 7.91
CA ASP A 359 -6.87 13.07 6.78
C ASP A 359 -5.69 12.51 5.96
N TYR A 360 -4.50 12.51 6.57
CA TYR A 360 -3.27 11.97 6.01
C TYR A 360 -3.44 10.51 5.60
N LYS A 361 -2.85 10.12 4.48
CA LYS A 361 -3.01 8.79 3.90
C LYS A 361 -1.85 8.40 3.01
N ILE A 362 -1.57 7.11 2.94
CA ILE A 362 -0.52 6.54 2.08
C ILE A 362 -1.07 6.28 0.68
N VAL A 363 -0.35 6.76 -0.31
CA VAL A 363 -0.73 6.70 -1.73
C VAL A 363 0.45 6.21 -2.54
N VAL A 364 0.19 5.52 -3.65
CA VAL A 364 1.23 5.00 -4.54
C VAL A 364 0.91 5.21 -6.01
N GLY A 365 1.96 5.37 -6.81
CA GLY A 365 1.95 5.17 -8.25
C GLY A 365 3.17 4.38 -8.70
N ARG A 366 3.13 3.81 -9.90
CA ARG A 366 4.25 3.04 -10.45
C ARG A 366 4.71 3.54 -11.82
N GLY A 367 5.98 3.33 -12.12
CA GLY A 367 6.59 3.69 -13.39
C GLY A 367 7.62 2.65 -13.83
N SER A 368 8.00 2.67 -15.10
CA SER A 368 9.06 1.82 -15.65
C SER A 368 10.46 2.45 -15.58
N SER A 369 10.54 3.69 -15.11
CA SER A 369 11.78 4.47 -14.99
C SER A 369 11.87 5.09 -13.60
N PRO A 370 13.06 5.21 -13.01
CA PRO A 370 13.23 5.87 -11.70
C PRO A 370 12.79 7.35 -11.69
N ASN A 371 12.73 7.97 -12.86
CA ASN A 371 12.37 9.40 -13.02
C ASN A 371 10.91 9.56 -13.50
N GLY A 372 10.10 8.48 -13.46
CA GLY A 372 8.72 8.47 -13.91
C GLY A 372 8.56 8.39 -15.45
N PRO A 373 7.36 8.70 -16.00
CA PRO A 373 6.17 9.06 -15.22
C PRO A 373 5.69 7.93 -14.32
N PHE A 374 5.09 8.30 -13.19
CA PHE A 374 4.42 7.37 -12.27
C PHE A 374 2.92 7.49 -12.46
N THR A 375 2.22 6.38 -12.63
CA THR A 375 0.77 6.37 -12.81
C THR A 375 0.08 5.55 -11.71
N ASP A 376 -1.11 5.94 -11.34
CA ASP A 376 -1.99 5.16 -10.48
C ASP A 376 -2.59 3.94 -11.22
N GLU A 377 -3.37 3.11 -10.51
CA GLU A 377 -4.07 1.95 -11.10
C GLU A 377 -5.04 2.32 -12.22
N SER A 378 -5.52 3.56 -12.26
CA SER A 378 -6.42 4.09 -13.30
C SER A 378 -5.65 4.66 -14.49
N GLY A 379 -4.31 4.73 -14.42
CA GLY A 379 -3.43 5.28 -15.46
C GLY A 379 -3.29 6.80 -15.41
N VAL A 380 -3.69 7.46 -14.31
CA VAL A 380 -3.50 8.90 -14.13
C VAL A 380 -2.09 9.15 -13.61
N ASP A 381 -1.38 10.10 -14.24
CA ASP A 381 -0.02 10.50 -13.84
C ASP A 381 -0.03 11.17 -12.45
N MET A 382 0.90 10.78 -11.58
CA MET A 382 1.07 11.40 -10.26
C MET A 382 1.49 12.88 -10.36
N ALA A 383 2.20 13.26 -11.41
CA ALA A 383 2.50 14.67 -11.71
C ALA A 383 1.28 15.47 -12.23
N ALA A 384 0.11 14.82 -12.35
CA ALA A 384 -1.18 15.43 -12.67
C ALA A 384 -2.24 15.10 -11.61
N GLY A 385 -1.83 14.73 -10.41
CA GLY A 385 -2.69 14.44 -9.27
C GLY A 385 -3.23 13.01 -9.21
N GLY A 386 -2.66 12.08 -9.98
CA GLY A 386 -2.93 10.64 -9.86
C GLY A 386 -2.37 10.05 -8.57
N GLY A 387 -2.93 8.93 -8.15
CA GLY A 387 -2.43 8.16 -7.00
C GLY A 387 -3.46 7.15 -6.52
N THR A 388 -3.02 5.93 -6.25
CA THR A 388 -3.83 4.86 -5.66
C THR A 388 -3.69 4.90 -4.15
N ILE A 389 -4.78 5.10 -3.41
CA ILE A 389 -4.78 5.09 -1.95
C ILE A 389 -4.58 3.64 -1.47
N LEU A 390 -3.52 3.42 -0.68
CA LEU A 390 -3.22 2.13 -0.07
C LEU A 390 -3.73 2.03 1.37
N LEU A 391 -3.62 3.11 2.13
CA LEU A 391 -3.99 3.13 3.55
C LEU A 391 -4.50 4.51 3.94
N GLN A 392 -5.55 4.53 4.75
CA GLN A 392 -6.09 5.74 5.37
C GLN A 392 -6.52 5.45 6.81
N GLY A 393 -6.73 6.50 7.60
CA GLY A 393 -7.15 6.40 8.99
C GLY A 393 -8.54 5.80 9.19
N ASP A 394 -8.82 5.43 10.43
CA ASP A 394 -10.11 4.91 10.90
C ASP A 394 -10.58 5.65 12.18
N SER A 395 -11.57 5.11 12.89
CA SER A 395 -12.10 5.71 14.11
C SER A 395 -11.18 5.60 15.34
N THR A 396 -10.08 4.84 15.25
CA THR A 396 -9.11 4.60 16.33
C THR A 396 -7.79 5.30 16.03
N TRP A 397 -7.35 5.25 14.78
CA TRP A 397 -6.09 5.74 14.26
C TRP A 397 -6.34 6.73 13.13
N ALA A 398 -5.86 7.94 13.29
CA ALA A 398 -5.91 8.95 12.24
C ALA A 398 -4.54 9.06 11.54
N GLY A 399 -4.56 9.58 10.34
CA GLY A 399 -3.40 10.08 9.63
C GLY A 399 -2.22 9.10 9.45
N PRO A 400 -2.42 7.86 8.95
CA PRO A 400 -1.29 7.01 8.61
C PRO A 400 -0.49 7.62 7.45
N GLY A 401 0.83 7.80 7.67
CA GLY A 401 1.71 8.41 6.66
C GLY A 401 3.15 8.54 7.13
N GLY A 402 3.92 9.41 6.47
CA GLY A 402 5.36 9.54 6.69
C GLY A 402 6.09 8.21 6.51
N GLN A 403 5.70 7.46 5.49
CA GLN A 403 6.07 6.07 5.30
C GLN A 403 7.42 5.89 4.62
N THR A 404 8.10 4.79 4.95
CA THR A 404 9.22 4.25 4.17
C THR A 404 8.92 2.81 3.77
N ALA A 405 8.95 2.52 2.48
CA ALA A 405 8.96 1.17 1.95
C ALA A 405 10.39 0.63 1.95
N TYR A 406 10.58 -0.61 2.36
CA TYR A 406 11.89 -1.26 2.46
C TYR A 406 11.83 -2.65 1.83
N ILE A 407 12.65 -2.87 0.81
CA ILE A 407 12.82 -4.17 0.16
C ILE A 407 13.88 -4.96 0.93
N ASP A 408 13.44 -5.99 1.66
CA ASP A 408 14.35 -6.89 2.39
C ASP A 408 14.50 -8.21 1.62
N PRO A 409 15.67 -8.47 1.04
CA PRO A 409 15.89 -9.66 0.20
C PRO A 409 15.86 -10.98 0.98
N THR A 410 15.73 -10.94 2.30
CA THR A 410 15.89 -12.12 3.17
C THR A 410 14.71 -12.40 4.08
N ASP A 411 13.91 -11.38 4.43
CA ASP A 411 12.87 -11.49 5.47
C ASP A 411 11.52 -10.87 5.06
N GLY A 412 11.36 -10.64 3.74
CA GLY A 412 10.16 -10.07 3.16
C GLY A 412 10.09 -8.54 3.24
N ASP A 413 9.47 -7.95 2.24
CA ASP A 413 9.38 -6.50 2.10
C ASP A 413 8.50 -5.89 3.19
N LEU A 414 8.85 -4.69 3.60
CA LEU A 414 8.20 -3.98 4.69
C LEU A 414 7.77 -2.57 4.24
N ILE A 415 6.76 -2.05 4.91
CA ILE A 415 6.46 -0.63 4.96
C ILE A 415 6.35 -0.21 6.42
N VAL A 416 7.07 0.84 6.79
CA VAL A 416 6.98 1.46 8.10
C VAL A 416 6.31 2.82 7.96
N PHE A 417 5.49 3.20 8.93
CA PHE A 417 4.79 4.47 8.95
C PHE A 417 4.38 4.84 10.37
N HIS A 418 3.95 6.07 10.57
CA HIS A 418 3.29 6.45 11.82
C HIS A 418 1.78 6.57 11.62
N ALA A 419 1.03 6.49 12.73
CA ALA A 419 -0.37 6.90 12.80
C ALA A 419 -0.69 7.44 14.19
N LEU A 420 -1.69 8.32 14.25
CA LEU A 420 -2.09 9.06 15.45
C LEU A 420 -3.15 8.30 16.23
N MET A 421 -2.88 7.94 17.48
CA MET A 421 -3.87 7.29 18.34
C MET A 421 -4.85 8.33 18.91
N LEU A 422 -6.09 8.33 18.43
CA LEU A 422 -7.10 9.30 18.79
C LEU A 422 -7.45 9.29 20.28
N SER A 423 -7.48 8.10 20.91
CA SER A 423 -7.74 7.97 22.36
C SER A 423 -6.61 8.50 23.24
N GLN A 424 -5.44 8.80 22.68
CA GLN A 424 -4.28 9.37 23.36
C GLN A 424 -3.91 10.76 22.83
N ASN A 425 -4.92 11.52 22.41
CA ASN A 425 -4.78 12.88 21.91
C ASN A 425 -3.80 13.01 20.73
N GLY A 426 -3.83 12.03 19.84
CA GLY A 426 -3.02 12.04 18.63
C GLY A 426 -1.53 11.77 18.87
N LEU A 427 -1.20 10.98 19.87
CA LEU A 427 0.17 10.51 20.03
C LEU A 427 0.56 9.60 18.88
N ASP A 428 1.72 9.86 18.27
CA ASP A 428 2.26 9.09 17.15
C ASP A 428 2.74 7.72 17.60
N TYR A 429 2.36 6.70 16.85
CA TYR A 429 2.81 5.33 17.05
C TYR A 429 3.44 4.74 15.81
N LEU A 430 4.46 3.91 16.03
CA LEU A 430 5.08 3.10 14.99
C LEU A 430 4.14 2.02 14.47
N PHE A 431 4.11 1.88 13.15
CA PHE A 431 3.59 0.71 12.46
C PHE A 431 4.68 0.11 11.57
N VAL A 432 4.83 -1.21 11.63
CA VAL A 432 5.66 -2.01 10.72
C VAL A 432 4.73 -3.04 10.10
N ARG A 433 4.61 -3.06 8.78
CA ARG A 433 3.73 -3.97 8.07
C ARG A 433 4.47 -4.67 6.95
N SER A 434 4.09 -5.90 6.66
CA SER A 434 4.52 -6.57 5.45
C SER A 434 4.03 -5.80 4.22
N LEU A 435 4.88 -5.74 3.21
CA LEU A 435 4.55 -5.21 1.89
C LEU A 435 4.59 -6.37 0.91
N THR A 436 3.48 -6.66 0.27
CA THR A 436 3.34 -7.74 -0.70
C THR A 436 2.91 -7.18 -2.05
N TRP A 437 3.01 -8.00 -3.11
CA TRP A 437 2.79 -7.52 -4.48
C TRP A 437 1.72 -8.37 -5.16
N THR A 438 0.62 -7.78 -5.57
CA THR A 438 -0.48 -8.45 -6.25
C THR A 438 -0.76 -7.76 -7.58
N ASN A 439 -0.65 -8.50 -8.70
CA ASN A 439 -0.78 -7.95 -10.05
C ASN A 439 0.15 -6.74 -10.30
N ASP A 440 1.37 -6.83 -9.77
CA ASP A 440 2.38 -5.75 -9.79
C ASP A 440 1.93 -4.46 -9.07
N TRP A 441 1.07 -4.56 -8.06
CA TRP A 441 0.73 -3.47 -7.17
C TRP A 441 1.01 -3.84 -5.71
N PRO A 442 1.49 -2.88 -4.89
CA PRO A 442 1.77 -3.13 -3.48
C PRO A 442 0.49 -3.29 -2.67
N VAL A 443 0.54 -4.20 -1.72
CA VAL A 443 -0.51 -4.43 -0.73
C VAL A 443 0.11 -4.38 0.65
N ILE A 444 -0.42 -3.53 1.52
CA ILE A 444 0.02 -3.41 2.91
C ILE A 444 -0.71 -4.48 3.72
N GLY A 445 0.07 -5.37 4.38
CA GLY A 445 -0.47 -6.41 5.26
C GLY A 445 -0.97 -5.85 6.58
N THR A 446 -1.66 -6.71 7.34
CA THR A 446 -2.17 -6.38 8.67
C THR A 446 -1.18 -6.70 9.80
N SER A 447 -0.09 -7.42 9.49
CA SER A 447 0.97 -7.82 10.42
C SER A 447 2.37 -7.56 9.84
N THR A 448 3.40 -7.80 10.65
CA THR A 448 4.82 -7.69 10.25
C THR A 448 5.30 -8.87 9.41
N ASP A 449 4.58 -9.99 9.41
CA ASP A 449 4.98 -11.21 8.72
C ASP A 449 4.03 -11.52 7.55
N SER A 450 4.59 -11.73 6.38
CA SER A 450 3.85 -12.14 5.18
C SER A 450 3.42 -13.63 5.20
N SER A 451 3.93 -14.41 6.16
CA SER A 451 3.70 -15.86 6.27
C SER A 451 2.76 -16.27 7.41
N SER A 452 2.29 -15.36 8.28
CA SER A 452 1.44 -15.70 9.41
C SER A 452 -0.03 -15.90 8.99
N GLU A 453 -0.32 -17.05 8.41
CA GLU A 453 -1.60 -17.70 8.63
C GLU A 453 -1.61 -18.19 10.09
N ASP A 454 -2.58 -17.71 10.88
CA ASP A 454 -2.86 -18.13 12.25
C ASP A 454 -1.87 -17.72 13.37
N ASP A 455 -2.03 -16.51 13.93
CA ASP A 455 -1.64 -16.26 15.33
C ASP A 455 -2.78 -16.69 16.28
N PRO A 456 -2.64 -17.81 17.02
CA PRO A 456 -3.63 -18.25 18.02
C PRO A 456 -3.62 -17.37 19.30
N HIS A 457 -2.77 -16.34 19.37
CA HIS A 457 -2.65 -15.45 20.54
C HIS A 457 -3.40 -14.12 20.41
N ALA A 458 -4.06 -13.84 19.28
CA ALA A 458 -4.88 -12.65 19.09
C ALA A 458 -6.13 -12.57 19.97
N THR A 459 -6.42 -13.60 20.77
CA THR A 459 -7.50 -13.58 21.76
C THR A 459 -6.92 -13.58 23.17
N GLN A 460 -7.12 -12.45 23.87
CA GLN A 460 -6.94 -12.22 25.31
C GLN A 460 -5.65 -11.48 25.74
N GLN A 461 -5.61 -10.19 25.53
CA GLN A 461 -5.03 -9.31 26.52
C GLN A 461 -6.03 -8.18 26.85
N GLU A 462 -6.57 -8.25 28.06
CA GLU A 462 -7.33 -7.14 28.62
C GLU A 462 -6.44 -5.90 28.80
N PRO A 463 -6.98 -4.68 28.65
CA PRO A 463 -6.19 -3.45 28.74
C PRO A 463 -5.62 -3.30 30.15
N LYS A 464 -4.30 -3.26 30.26
CA LYS A 464 -3.63 -2.88 31.50
C LYS A 464 -3.88 -1.39 31.74
N THR A 465 -4.68 -1.07 32.75
CA THR A 465 -4.87 0.27 33.25
C THR A 465 -3.56 0.82 33.82
N PHE A 466 -2.96 1.77 33.09
CA PHE A 466 -1.86 2.57 33.63
C PHE A 466 -2.43 3.66 34.52
N THR A 467 -2.21 3.51 35.81
CA THR A 467 -2.42 4.60 36.79
C THR A 467 -1.31 5.63 36.66
N SER A 468 -1.69 6.82 36.19
CA SER A 468 -0.80 7.97 36.13
C SER A 468 -0.41 8.41 37.58
N HIS A 469 0.86 8.27 37.93
CA HIS A 469 1.41 9.03 39.05
C HIS A 469 1.96 10.35 38.50
N ARG A 470 1.16 11.41 38.66
CA ARG A 470 1.69 12.79 38.61
C ARG A 470 2.53 13.05 39.84
N ARG A 471 3.76 13.42 39.65
CA ARG A 471 4.50 14.39 40.52
C ARG A 471 5.33 15.30 39.63
#